data_36007225810c05c07171d30363aca598
#
_entry.id   36007225810c05c07171d30363aca598
#
_cell.length_a   1.000
_cell.length_b   1.000
_cell.length_c   1.000
_cell.angle_alpha   90.00
_cell.angle_beta   90.00
_cell.angle_gamma   90.00
#
_symmetry.space_group_name_H-M   'P 1'
#
loop_
_entity.id
_entity.type
_entity.pdbx_description
1 polymer ?
#
loop_
_entity_poly.entity_id
_entity_poly.type
_entity_poly.pdbx_seq_one_letter_code
_entity_poly.pdbx_strand_id
1 'polypeptide(L)'
;MTRHRWFLTGLAVAALTLGACNSGSTTSEPKVEAITIAEDETSGLKTLTLSDKAAQRLGVETAPVAGSGAALTIPYAAVVYDAEGKTWTYVNESPLTYKRAEIMVDEIAGDTARISSGPPTGTLVVTTGAAELYGAEIGVGGGH
;
A
#
# COMPACT_ATOMS: atom_id res chain seq x y z
N MET A 1 -40.21 25.90 80.43
CA MET A 1 -41.14 24.73 80.49
C MET A 1 -40.87 23.85 79.24
N THR A 2 -40.35 22.70 79.53
CA THR A 2 -40.73 21.38 79.00
C THR A 2 -40.56 21.21 77.48
N ARG A 3 -39.65 20.40 77.08
CA ARG A 3 -39.45 18.94 77.13
C ARG A 3 -39.43 18.35 75.75
N HIS A 4 -38.33 17.71 75.49
CA HIS A 4 -38.18 16.35 74.91
C HIS A 4 -38.69 16.16 73.49
N ARG A 5 -38.05 15.41 72.69
CA ARG A 5 -37.24 14.13 72.70
C ARG A 5 -37.08 13.73 71.25
N TRP A 6 -35.89 13.36 70.87
CA TRP A 6 -35.48 12.05 70.45
C TRP A 6 -36.29 11.46 69.26
N PHE A 7 -35.78 11.02 68.25
CA PHE A 7 -35.05 9.80 67.91
C PHE A 7 -34.74 9.78 66.40
N LEU A 8 -33.56 9.47 66.07
CA LEU A 8 -33.02 8.24 65.53
C LEU A 8 -33.20 8.00 64.03
N THR A 9 -32.06 7.99 63.42
CA THR A 9 -31.58 6.89 62.57
C THR A 9 -32.31 6.63 61.28
N GLY A 10 -31.69 7.02 60.18
CA GLY A 10 -31.99 6.50 58.85
C GLY A 10 -30.69 6.46 58.07
N LEU A 11 -29.89 5.41 58.29
CA LEU A 11 -28.70 5.10 57.51
C LEU A 11 -29.15 4.55 56.15
N ALA A 12 -29.23 5.41 55.14
CA ALA A 12 -29.47 5.00 53.79
C ALA A 12 -28.12 4.68 53.14
N VAL A 13 -27.77 3.40 53.12
CA VAL A 13 -26.69 2.85 52.31
C VAL A 13 -27.08 2.93 50.84
N ALA A 14 -26.58 3.93 50.15
CA ALA A 14 -26.65 3.97 48.70
C ALA A 14 -25.66 2.99 48.11
N ALA A 15 -26.15 1.83 47.70
CA ALA A 15 -25.37 0.87 46.93
C ALA A 15 -25.06 1.48 45.55
N LEU A 16 -23.81 1.91 45.38
CA LEU A 16 -23.30 2.20 44.03
C LEU A 16 -23.12 0.89 43.29
N THR A 17 -24.06 0.56 42.44
CA THR A 17 -23.86 -0.47 41.42
C THR A 17 -22.86 0.08 40.39
N LEU A 18 -21.64 -0.36 40.50
CA LEU A 18 -20.66 -0.20 39.41
C LEU A 18 -21.18 -0.97 38.21
N GLY A 19 -21.64 -0.23 37.21
CA GLY A 19 -21.98 -0.78 35.91
C GLY A 19 -20.76 -1.51 35.37
N ALA A 20 -20.89 -2.81 35.16
CA ALA A 20 -19.92 -3.63 34.47
C ALA A 20 -19.66 -3.01 33.09
N CYS A 21 -18.43 -2.54 32.88
CA CYS A 21 -17.95 -2.27 31.55
C CYS A 21 -18.04 -3.57 30.75
N ASN A 22 -18.99 -3.61 29.87
CA ASN A 22 -19.12 -4.64 28.86
C ASN A 22 -17.84 -4.59 28.03
N SER A 23 -16.91 -5.48 28.31
CA SER A 23 -15.75 -5.75 27.45
C SER A 23 -16.31 -6.30 26.15
N GLY A 24 -16.66 -5.38 25.24
CA GLY A 24 -16.93 -5.75 23.88
C GLY A 24 -15.69 -6.48 23.37
N SER A 25 -15.82 -7.77 23.16
CA SER A 25 -14.85 -8.55 22.42
C SER A 25 -14.73 -7.91 21.06
N THR A 26 -13.73 -7.05 20.90
CA THR A 26 -13.30 -6.59 19.59
C THR A 26 -12.70 -7.83 18.93
N THR A 27 -13.53 -8.52 18.18
CA THR A 27 -13.02 -9.45 17.17
C THR A 27 -12.16 -8.60 16.26
N SER A 28 -10.85 -8.64 16.48
CA SER A 28 -9.90 -8.04 15.56
C SER A 28 -10.07 -8.78 14.24
N GLU A 29 -10.81 -8.21 13.30
CA GLU A 29 -10.72 -8.65 11.93
C GLU A 29 -9.23 -8.65 11.57
N PRO A 30 -8.71 -9.72 10.92
CA PRO A 30 -7.32 -9.76 10.51
C PRO A 30 -7.06 -8.50 9.68
N LYS A 31 -6.14 -7.65 10.16
CA LYS A 31 -5.71 -6.44 9.46
C LYS A 31 -5.07 -6.92 8.16
N VAL A 32 -5.85 -6.92 7.08
CA VAL A 32 -5.30 -7.22 5.76
C VAL A 32 -4.30 -6.12 5.46
N GLU A 33 -3.04 -6.48 5.35
CA GLU A 33 -2.00 -5.54 4.97
C GLU A 33 -2.34 -4.96 3.60
N ALA A 34 -2.18 -3.66 3.46
CA ALA A 34 -2.48 -2.98 2.20
C ALA A 34 -1.57 -3.47 1.07
N ILE A 35 -0.31 -3.74 1.41
CA ILE A 35 0.73 -4.22 0.49
C ILE A 35 1.52 -5.31 1.22
N THR A 36 1.67 -6.47 0.60
CA THR A 36 2.57 -7.52 1.03
C THR A 36 3.82 -7.49 0.15
N ILE A 37 4.99 -7.52 0.77
CA ILE A 37 6.27 -7.45 0.06
C ILE A 37 7.01 -8.76 0.28
N ALA A 38 7.36 -9.44 -0.81
CA ALA A 38 8.22 -10.61 -0.82
C ALA A 38 9.52 -10.29 -1.57
N GLU A 39 10.65 -10.64 -1.00
CA GLU A 39 11.96 -10.45 -1.63
C GLU A 39 12.40 -11.72 -2.34
N ASP A 40 12.84 -11.59 -3.59
CA ASP A 40 13.45 -12.67 -4.34
C ASP A 40 14.93 -12.75 -3.94
N GLU A 41 15.30 -13.79 -3.21
CA GLU A 41 16.65 -14.00 -2.68
C GLU A 41 17.75 -14.07 -3.76
N THR A 42 17.37 -14.37 -5.01
CA THR A 42 18.29 -14.51 -6.12
C THR A 42 18.60 -13.16 -6.77
N SER A 43 17.60 -12.33 -6.98
CA SER A 43 17.72 -11.05 -7.68
C SER A 43 17.77 -9.85 -6.73
N GLY A 44 17.39 -10.03 -5.46
CA GLY A 44 17.20 -8.94 -4.50
C GLY A 44 16.04 -8.00 -4.85
N LEU A 45 15.29 -8.32 -5.90
CA LEU A 45 14.11 -7.55 -6.29
C LEU A 45 12.92 -7.95 -5.44
N LYS A 46 12.06 -6.99 -5.16
CA LYS A 46 10.86 -7.21 -4.36
C LYS A 46 9.64 -7.36 -5.25
N THR A 47 8.79 -8.31 -4.89
CA THR A 47 7.45 -8.48 -5.46
C THR A 47 6.44 -7.86 -4.50
N LEU A 48 5.63 -6.96 -4.98
CA LEU A 48 4.60 -6.26 -4.23
C LEU A 48 3.23 -6.81 -4.61
N THR A 49 2.50 -7.32 -3.64
CA THR A 49 1.10 -7.74 -3.82
C THR A 49 0.19 -6.79 -3.06
N LEU A 50 -0.69 -6.11 -3.79
CA LEU A 50 -1.67 -5.20 -3.20
C LEU A 50 -2.94 -5.95 -2.81
N SER A 51 -3.60 -5.49 -1.75
CA SER A 51 -5.00 -5.83 -1.54
C SER A 51 -5.87 -5.08 -2.55
N ASP A 52 -7.07 -5.62 -2.87
CA ASP A 52 -8.04 -4.94 -3.75
C ASP A 52 -8.30 -3.50 -3.32
N LYS A 53 -8.44 -3.30 -2.02
CA LYS A 53 -8.69 -1.97 -1.44
C LYS A 53 -7.50 -1.03 -1.64
N ALA A 54 -6.28 -1.53 -1.57
CA ALA A 54 -5.08 -0.73 -1.82
C ALA A 54 -4.98 -0.36 -3.30
N ALA A 55 -5.19 -1.31 -4.20
CA ALA A 55 -5.18 -1.06 -5.64
C ALA A 55 -6.23 -0.04 -6.07
N GLN A 56 -7.45 -0.15 -5.54
CA GLN A 56 -8.51 0.83 -5.78
C GLN A 56 -8.15 2.23 -5.26
N ARG A 57 -7.55 2.30 -4.07
CA ARG A 57 -7.16 3.58 -3.48
C ARG A 57 -6.03 4.26 -4.24
N LEU A 58 -5.07 3.48 -4.73
CA LEU A 58 -3.96 3.98 -5.54
C LEU A 58 -4.38 4.30 -6.98
N GLY A 59 -5.51 3.75 -7.44
CA GLY A 59 -5.96 3.91 -8.81
C GLY A 59 -4.96 3.33 -9.81
N VAL A 60 -4.38 2.15 -9.50
CA VAL A 60 -3.33 1.56 -10.34
C VAL A 60 -3.85 1.29 -11.75
N GLU A 61 -3.17 1.85 -12.72
CA GLU A 61 -3.42 1.63 -14.15
C GLU A 61 -2.17 1.06 -14.82
N THR A 62 -2.38 0.35 -15.90
CA THR A 62 -1.30 -0.28 -16.68
C THR A 62 -1.47 -0.01 -18.17
N ALA A 63 -0.36 -0.03 -18.89
CA ALA A 63 -0.35 -0.01 -20.35
C ALA A 63 0.62 -1.09 -20.87
N PRO A 64 0.39 -1.63 -22.07
CA PRO A 64 1.30 -2.58 -22.66
C PRO A 64 2.58 -1.91 -23.18
N VAL A 65 3.71 -2.60 -23.03
CA VAL A 65 4.94 -2.25 -23.78
C VAL A 65 4.62 -2.40 -25.27
N ALA A 66 4.85 -1.35 -26.02
CA ALA A 66 4.65 -1.33 -27.47
C ALA A 66 5.97 -1.43 -28.23
N GLY A 67 5.90 -1.62 -29.55
CA GLY A 67 7.08 -1.71 -30.42
C GLY A 67 7.57 -3.15 -30.62
N SER A 68 8.76 -3.27 -31.17
CA SER A 68 9.38 -4.57 -31.46
C SER A 68 10.91 -4.47 -31.50
N GLY A 69 11.60 -5.56 -31.18
CA GLY A 69 13.05 -5.62 -31.18
C GLY A 69 13.69 -4.59 -30.25
N ALA A 70 14.61 -3.79 -30.75
CA ALA A 70 15.29 -2.74 -30.00
C ALA A 70 14.51 -1.40 -29.97
N ALA A 71 13.33 -1.34 -30.58
CA ALA A 71 12.49 -0.14 -30.63
C ALA A 71 11.23 -0.35 -29.78
N LEU A 72 11.42 -0.51 -28.47
CA LEU A 72 10.32 -0.61 -27.52
C LEU A 72 9.93 0.78 -27.02
N THR A 73 8.65 0.94 -26.72
CA THR A 73 8.11 2.17 -26.13
C THR A 73 7.17 1.86 -24.97
N ILE A 74 7.22 2.71 -23.95
CA ILE A 74 6.32 2.72 -22.81
C ILE A 74 5.83 4.15 -22.56
N PRO A 75 4.68 4.34 -21.91
CA PRO A 75 4.31 5.66 -21.40
C PRO A 75 5.38 6.18 -20.44
N TYR A 76 5.74 7.45 -20.54
CA TYR A 76 6.73 8.05 -19.66
C TYR A 76 6.34 7.97 -18.19
N ALA A 77 5.05 7.99 -17.90
CA ALA A 77 4.51 7.81 -16.55
C ALA A 77 4.86 6.44 -15.92
N ALA A 78 5.28 5.45 -16.72
CA ALA A 78 5.72 4.15 -16.23
C ALA A 78 7.22 4.11 -15.87
N VAL A 79 7.97 5.19 -16.13
CA VAL A 79 9.41 5.26 -15.83
C VAL A 79 9.61 5.72 -14.38
N VAL A 80 10.34 4.91 -13.63
CA VAL A 80 10.74 5.22 -12.25
C VAL A 80 12.26 5.37 -12.19
N TYR A 81 12.74 6.38 -11.49
CA TYR A 81 14.15 6.61 -11.24
C TYR A 81 14.49 6.23 -9.80
N ASP A 82 15.55 5.46 -9.61
CA ASP A 82 16.08 5.21 -8.28
C ASP A 82 17.07 6.30 -7.83
N ALA A 83 17.55 6.18 -6.59
CA ALA A 83 18.49 7.14 -6.02
C ALA A 83 19.85 7.18 -6.73
N GLU A 84 20.20 6.11 -7.43
CA GLU A 84 21.43 5.96 -8.21
C GLU A 84 21.26 6.47 -9.65
N GLY A 85 20.05 6.87 -10.04
CA GLY A 85 19.73 7.35 -11.37
C GLY A 85 19.47 6.26 -12.40
N LYS A 86 19.32 5.01 -11.97
CA LYS A 86 18.88 3.93 -12.85
C LYS A 86 17.39 4.04 -13.13
N THR A 87 16.99 3.54 -14.28
CA THR A 87 15.60 3.58 -14.71
C THR A 87 14.95 2.21 -14.62
N TRP A 88 13.72 2.21 -14.10
CA TRP A 88 12.90 1.04 -13.83
C TRP A 88 11.48 1.24 -14.31
N THR A 89 10.77 0.14 -14.48
CA THR A 89 9.30 0.13 -14.61
C THR A 89 8.73 -0.98 -13.75
N TYR A 90 7.49 -0.83 -13.28
CA TYR A 90 6.78 -1.92 -12.59
C TYR A 90 5.99 -2.75 -13.59
N VAL A 91 6.30 -4.03 -13.64
CA VAL A 91 5.58 -5.03 -14.44
C VAL A 91 4.45 -5.61 -13.61
N ASN A 92 3.27 -5.72 -14.19
CA ASN A 92 2.16 -6.46 -13.61
C ASN A 92 2.29 -7.93 -14.00
N GLU A 93 2.84 -8.76 -13.11
CA GLU A 93 3.10 -10.19 -13.36
C GLU A 93 1.82 -11.04 -13.25
N SER A 94 0.92 -10.64 -12.38
CA SER A 94 -0.39 -11.26 -12.17
C SER A 94 -1.33 -10.26 -11.50
N PRO A 95 -2.64 -10.55 -11.37
CA PRO A 95 -3.57 -9.62 -10.71
C PRO A 95 -3.03 -9.10 -9.38
N LEU A 96 -2.98 -7.79 -9.22
CA LEU A 96 -2.53 -7.07 -8.03
C LEU A 96 -1.06 -7.32 -7.63
N THR A 97 -0.26 -7.95 -8.48
CA THR A 97 1.13 -8.32 -8.19
C THR A 97 2.07 -7.60 -9.15
N TYR A 98 3.02 -6.88 -8.57
CA TYR A 98 3.92 -6.01 -9.30
C TYR A 98 5.36 -6.26 -8.89
N LYS A 99 6.27 -6.25 -9.89
CA LYS A 99 7.71 -6.36 -9.68
C LYS A 99 8.41 -5.36 -10.59
N ARG A 100 9.42 -4.68 -10.07
CA ARG A 100 10.16 -3.76 -10.95
C ARG A 100 11.10 -4.52 -11.89
N ALA A 101 11.22 -3.99 -13.09
CA ALA A 101 12.17 -4.45 -14.10
C ALA A 101 13.05 -3.28 -14.53
N GLU A 102 14.35 -3.53 -14.68
CA GLU A 102 15.28 -2.51 -15.17
C GLU A 102 14.98 -2.21 -16.64
N ILE A 103 15.03 -0.95 -17.00
CA ILE A 103 14.86 -0.48 -18.37
C ILE A 103 16.02 0.43 -18.75
N MET A 104 16.32 0.51 -20.04
CA MET A 104 17.26 1.49 -20.55
C MET A 104 16.53 2.48 -21.43
N VAL A 105 16.39 3.70 -20.96
CA VAL A 105 15.68 4.78 -21.66
C VAL A 105 16.67 5.48 -22.59
N ASP A 106 16.36 5.48 -23.88
CA ASP A 106 17.17 6.15 -24.92
C ASP A 106 16.67 7.57 -25.16
N GLU A 107 15.36 7.77 -25.18
CA GLU A 107 14.75 9.06 -25.50
C GLU A 107 13.38 9.19 -24.84
N ILE A 108 13.08 10.41 -24.43
CA ILE A 108 11.73 10.78 -23.98
C ILE A 108 11.18 11.81 -24.97
N ALA A 109 10.03 11.47 -25.59
CA ALA A 109 9.35 12.32 -26.53
C ALA A 109 7.90 12.52 -26.09
N GLY A 110 7.58 13.67 -25.49
CA GLY A 110 6.28 13.93 -24.90
C GLY A 110 5.96 12.94 -23.79
N ASP A 111 4.85 12.23 -23.91
CA ASP A 111 4.37 11.25 -22.92
C ASP A 111 4.90 9.81 -23.17
N THR A 112 5.87 9.67 -24.06
CA THR A 112 6.41 8.36 -24.44
C THR A 112 7.91 8.29 -24.18
N ALA A 113 8.33 7.19 -23.55
CA ALA A 113 9.75 6.83 -23.42
C ALA A 113 10.07 5.70 -24.38
N ARG A 114 11.11 5.91 -25.21
CA ARG A 114 11.71 4.86 -26.02
C ARG A 114 12.77 4.16 -25.20
N ILE A 115 12.72 2.85 -25.17
CA ILE A 115 13.65 2.00 -24.42
C ILE A 115 14.34 1.02 -25.33
N SER A 116 15.65 0.83 -25.14
CA SER A 116 16.45 -0.17 -25.87
C SER A 116 16.53 -1.51 -25.13
N SER A 117 16.20 -1.51 -23.83
CA SER A 117 16.16 -2.72 -23.00
C SER A 117 15.01 -2.61 -22.00
N GLY A 118 14.32 -3.72 -21.76
CA GLY A 118 13.22 -3.79 -20.80
C GLY A 118 12.33 -5.00 -21.02
N PRO A 119 11.12 -5.00 -20.41
CA PRO A 119 10.14 -6.06 -20.59
C PRO A 119 9.73 -6.21 -22.05
N PRO A 120 9.41 -7.44 -22.50
CA PRO A 120 9.00 -7.67 -23.89
C PRO A 120 7.67 -6.98 -24.24
N THR A 121 7.48 -6.79 -25.54
CA THR A 121 6.21 -6.26 -26.10
C THR A 121 5.00 -6.98 -25.57
N GLY A 122 3.97 -6.23 -25.21
CA GLY A 122 2.71 -6.76 -24.64
C GLY A 122 2.73 -6.91 -23.11
N THR A 123 3.90 -6.84 -22.47
CA THR A 123 3.97 -6.82 -21.00
C THR A 123 3.25 -5.60 -20.47
N LEU A 124 2.40 -5.76 -19.46
CA LEU A 124 1.71 -4.64 -18.80
C LEU A 124 2.66 -3.95 -17.81
N VAL A 125 2.88 -2.67 -18.00
CA VAL A 125 3.65 -1.82 -17.09
C VAL A 125 2.75 -0.79 -16.41
N VAL A 126 3.03 -0.50 -15.14
CA VAL A 126 2.23 0.42 -14.35
C VAL A 126 2.48 1.85 -14.78
N THR A 127 1.39 2.57 -15.09
CA THR A 127 1.40 3.98 -15.50
C THR A 127 0.88 4.93 -14.44
N THR A 128 -0.07 4.46 -13.61
CA THR A 128 -0.57 5.19 -12.45
C THR A 128 -0.26 4.37 -11.20
N GLY A 129 0.29 4.99 -10.16
CA GLY A 129 0.69 4.32 -8.92
C GLY A 129 2.12 3.78 -8.90
N ALA A 130 2.91 3.99 -9.95
CA ALA A 130 4.30 3.51 -10.02
C ALA A 130 5.20 4.12 -8.92
N ALA A 131 5.04 5.42 -8.65
CA ALA A 131 5.79 6.10 -7.60
C ALA A 131 5.41 5.60 -6.20
N GLU A 132 4.15 5.31 -5.97
CA GLU A 132 3.62 4.77 -4.71
C GLU A 132 4.11 3.33 -4.48
N LEU A 133 4.15 2.51 -5.53
CA LEU A 133 4.76 1.18 -5.47
C LEU A 133 6.25 1.27 -5.11
N TYR A 134 6.97 2.19 -5.73
CA TYR A 134 8.38 2.41 -5.41
C TYR A 134 8.58 2.89 -3.97
N GLY A 135 7.77 3.84 -3.51
CA GLY A 135 7.78 4.29 -2.11
C GLY A 135 7.54 3.15 -1.13
N ALA A 136 6.59 2.27 -1.42
CA ALA A 136 6.31 1.08 -0.60
C ALA A 136 7.49 0.10 -0.62
N GLU A 137 8.09 -0.15 -1.79
CA GLU A 137 9.24 -1.06 -1.95
C GLU A 137 10.45 -0.64 -1.12
N ILE A 138 10.75 0.67 -1.09
CA ILE A 138 11.90 1.20 -0.32
C ILE A 138 11.56 1.57 1.13
N GLY A 139 10.32 1.37 1.55
CA GLY A 139 9.89 1.53 2.94
C GLY A 139 9.53 2.96 3.36
N VAL A 140 9.37 3.92 2.44
CA VAL A 140 8.94 5.30 2.77
C VAL A 140 7.42 5.45 3.01
N GLY A 141 6.64 4.39 2.87
CA GLY A 141 5.19 4.41 3.07
C GLY A 141 4.67 3.58 4.25
N GLY A 142 5.54 2.99 5.03
CA GLY A 142 5.20 1.99 6.04
C GLY A 142 5.60 2.39 7.45
N GLY A 143 5.08 3.48 7.94
CA GLY A 143 5.29 3.84 9.32
C GLY A 143 4.12 4.60 9.91
N HIS A 144 3.14 3.89 10.44
CA HIS A 144 2.32 4.34 11.59
C HIS A 144 1.37 3.20 11.96
#